data_70935f84de8a68884e0149969820f0e1
#
_entry.id   70935f84de8a68884e0149969820f0e1
#
_cell.length_a   1.000
_cell.length_b   1.000
_cell.length_c   1.000
_cell.angle_alpha   90.00
_cell.angle_beta   90.00
_cell.angle_gamma   90.00
#
_symmetry.space_group_name_H-M   'P 1'
#
loop_
_entity.id
_entity.type
_entity.pdbx_description
1 polymer ?
#
loop_
_entity_poly.entity_id
_entity_poly.type
_entity_poly.pdbx_seq_one_letter_code
_entity_poly.pdbx_strand_id
1 'polypeptide(L)'
;EIYKQYVDQLISNGLAYIAFDTPSELEEKRNAIANFQYDASTRLQMRNSLTLSAEETNTLIAAGNQYVVRIKIEPNENIVVNDLIRGEVIINSSVLDDKVLYKSADQLPTYHMANIVDDHLMEVTHVIRGEEWLPSAPLHVLLYRYLGWTDTMPAFAHLPLLLKPEGNGKLSKRDGDRLGFPVFPLEWKDPVSGDISSGYRESGYLPEAVVNFLALLGWNPGNDQEILTMDELVKLFSLEHCSKSGAKFDYEKGKWFNHQYIQKKDNA
;
A
#
# COMPACT_ATOMS: atom_id res chain seq x y z
N GLU A 1 3.76 -6.05 -21.44
CA GLU A 1 4.36 -7.37 -21.80
C GLU A 1 5.09 -8.04 -20.63
N ILE A 2 5.97 -7.33 -19.91
CA ILE A 2 6.76 -7.89 -18.79
C ILE A 2 5.87 -8.54 -17.72
N TYR A 3 4.87 -7.83 -17.22
CA TYR A 3 3.99 -8.37 -16.16
C TYR A 3 3.22 -9.62 -16.63
N LYS A 4 2.78 -9.63 -17.91
CA LYS A 4 2.06 -10.76 -18.46
C LYS A 4 2.89 -12.04 -18.46
N GLN A 5 4.19 -11.94 -18.74
CA GLN A 5 5.12 -13.09 -18.70
C GLN A 5 5.07 -13.79 -17.33
N TYR A 6 5.12 -13.03 -16.24
CA TYR A 6 5.07 -13.59 -14.88
C TYR A 6 3.67 -14.08 -14.48
N VAL A 7 2.65 -13.42 -14.98
CA VAL A 7 1.26 -13.90 -14.82
C VAL A 7 1.08 -15.26 -15.50
N ASP A 8 1.57 -15.42 -16.73
CA ASP A 8 1.52 -16.68 -17.48
C ASP A 8 2.34 -17.77 -16.80
N GLN A 9 3.48 -17.43 -16.19
CA GLN A 9 4.26 -18.35 -15.36
C GLN A 9 3.45 -18.85 -14.15
N LEU A 10 2.74 -17.97 -13.45
CA LEU A 10 1.89 -18.35 -12.32
C LEU A 10 0.75 -19.28 -12.76
N ILE A 11 0.13 -19.01 -13.92
CA ILE A 11 -0.93 -19.87 -14.47
C ILE A 11 -0.38 -21.26 -14.83
N SER A 12 0.76 -21.31 -15.55
CA SER A 12 1.37 -22.57 -15.97
C SER A 12 1.81 -23.44 -14.79
N ASN A 13 2.18 -22.84 -13.68
CA ASN A 13 2.55 -23.52 -12.44
C ASN A 13 1.33 -23.88 -11.57
N GLY A 14 0.09 -23.56 -12.00
CA GLY A 14 -1.13 -23.83 -11.24
C GLY A 14 -1.30 -22.95 -9.99
N LEU A 15 -0.56 -21.85 -9.89
CA LEU A 15 -0.54 -20.88 -8.77
C LEU A 15 -1.44 -19.68 -9.02
N ALA A 16 -1.97 -19.56 -10.22
CA ALA A 16 -3.00 -18.59 -10.62
C ALA A 16 -3.97 -19.25 -11.61
N TYR A 17 -5.11 -18.64 -11.82
CA TYR A 17 -6.14 -19.11 -12.73
C TYR A 17 -6.92 -17.97 -13.39
N ILE A 18 -7.51 -18.28 -14.54
CA ILE A 18 -8.32 -17.33 -15.33
C ILE A 18 -9.76 -17.35 -14.82
N ALA A 19 -10.36 -16.19 -14.58
CA ALA A 19 -11.75 -16.05 -14.14
C ALA A 19 -12.53 -15.13 -15.09
N PHE A 20 -13.75 -15.56 -15.45
CA PHE A 20 -14.62 -14.89 -16.42
C PHE A 20 -15.84 -14.24 -15.79
N ASP A 21 -15.95 -14.27 -14.45
CA ASP A 21 -17.08 -13.65 -13.74
C ASP A 21 -17.10 -12.15 -14.00
N THR A 22 -18.25 -11.65 -14.42
CA THR A 22 -18.48 -10.23 -14.68
C THR A 22 -18.65 -9.45 -13.36
N PRO A 23 -18.45 -8.12 -13.36
CA PRO A 23 -18.74 -7.29 -12.19
C PRO A 23 -20.17 -7.46 -11.66
N SER A 24 -21.16 -7.63 -12.55
CA SER A 24 -22.57 -7.85 -12.17
C SER A 24 -22.76 -9.17 -11.45
N GLU A 25 -22.21 -10.27 -11.99
CA GLU A 25 -22.27 -11.59 -11.34
C GLU A 25 -21.60 -11.59 -9.97
N LEU A 26 -20.48 -10.89 -9.83
CA LEU A 26 -19.80 -10.74 -8.53
C LEU A 26 -20.63 -9.90 -7.55
N GLU A 27 -21.34 -8.89 -8.01
CA GLU A 27 -22.22 -8.07 -7.17
C GLU A 27 -23.45 -8.86 -6.72
N GLU A 28 -24.05 -9.66 -7.57
CA GLU A 28 -25.12 -10.59 -7.19
C GLU A 28 -24.66 -11.57 -6.10
N LYS A 29 -23.44 -12.11 -6.22
CA LYS A 29 -22.86 -12.98 -5.18
C LYS A 29 -22.66 -12.25 -3.84
N ARG A 30 -22.16 -11.00 -3.88
CA ARG A 30 -22.00 -10.17 -2.66
C ARG A 30 -23.34 -9.86 -1.99
N ASN A 31 -24.38 -9.68 -2.78
CA ASN A 31 -25.74 -9.42 -2.26
C ASN A 31 -26.37 -10.69 -1.68
N ALA A 32 -26.06 -11.87 -2.25
CA ALA A 32 -26.64 -13.14 -1.83
C ALA A 32 -25.90 -13.78 -0.65
N ILE A 33 -24.61 -13.56 -0.50
CA ILE A 33 -23.75 -14.20 0.50
C ILE A 33 -23.11 -13.12 1.37
N ALA A 34 -23.42 -13.14 2.67
CA ALA A 34 -22.83 -12.22 3.63
C ALA A 34 -21.29 -12.40 3.65
N ASN A 35 -20.56 -11.28 3.56
CA ASN A 35 -19.09 -11.27 3.54
C ASN A 35 -18.48 -12.11 2.41
N PHE A 36 -19.14 -12.17 1.25
CA PHE A 36 -18.61 -12.91 0.10
C PHE A 36 -17.17 -12.47 -0.22
N GLN A 37 -16.28 -13.45 -0.29
CA GLN A 37 -14.92 -13.31 -0.80
C GLN A 37 -14.72 -14.31 -1.94
N TYR A 38 -13.90 -13.95 -2.91
CA TYR A 38 -13.49 -14.87 -3.96
C TYR A 38 -12.23 -15.59 -3.48
N ASP A 39 -12.39 -16.74 -2.83
CA ASP A 39 -11.35 -17.48 -2.11
C ASP A 39 -11.42 -19.01 -2.32
N ALA A 40 -10.66 -19.75 -1.55
CA ALA A 40 -10.63 -21.21 -1.62
C ALA A 40 -11.99 -21.88 -1.40
N SER A 41 -12.90 -21.27 -0.66
CA SER A 41 -14.23 -21.83 -0.36
C SER A 41 -15.26 -21.56 -1.46
N THR A 42 -15.09 -20.47 -2.21
CA THR A 42 -16.07 -19.98 -3.20
C THR A 42 -15.63 -20.18 -4.65
N ARG A 43 -14.33 -20.19 -4.94
CA ARG A 43 -13.79 -20.22 -6.31
C ARG A 43 -14.32 -21.39 -7.17
N LEU A 44 -14.62 -22.54 -6.56
CA LEU A 44 -15.19 -23.68 -7.29
C LEU A 44 -16.69 -23.56 -7.60
N GLN A 45 -17.32 -22.49 -7.13
CA GLN A 45 -18.73 -22.15 -7.46
C GLN A 45 -18.80 -20.99 -8.48
N MET A 46 -17.65 -20.57 -8.99
CA MET A 46 -17.49 -19.41 -9.86
C MET A 46 -17.04 -19.85 -11.25
N ARG A 47 -17.21 -18.97 -12.25
CA ARG A 47 -16.89 -19.24 -13.66
C ARG A 47 -15.41 -18.99 -13.97
N ASN A 48 -14.59 -19.99 -13.83
CA ASN A 48 -13.15 -19.87 -14.00
C ASN A 48 -12.50 -21.13 -14.56
N SER A 49 -11.21 -21.09 -14.88
CA SER A 49 -10.47 -22.20 -15.48
C SER A 49 -10.22 -23.38 -14.52
N LEU A 50 -10.64 -23.30 -13.26
CA LEU A 50 -10.65 -24.44 -12.33
C LEU A 50 -11.96 -25.23 -12.40
N THR A 51 -13.05 -24.61 -12.93
CA THR A 51 -14.39 -25.18 -13.05
C THR A 51 -14.79 -25.48 -14.50
N LEU A 52 -14.15 -24.81 -15.46
CA LEU A 52 -14.29 -25.02 -16.90
C LEU A 52 -13.22 -25.99 -17.39
N SER A 53 -13.51 -26.72 -18.46
CA SER A 53 -12.49 -27.49 -19.18
C SER A 53 -11.47 -26.56 -19.87
N ALA A 54 -10.31 -27.10 -20.22
CA ALA A 54 -9.30 -26.36 -20.97
C ALA A 54 -9.84 -25.90 -22.34
N GLU A 55 -10.67 -26.71 -23.01
CA GLU A 55 -11.29 -26.41 -24.29
C GLU A 55 -12.29 -25.24 -24.16
N GLU A 56 -13.15 -25.26 -23.15
CA GLU A 56 -14.10 -24.16 -22.87
C GLU A 56 -13.36 -22.88 -22.54
N THR A 57 -12.34 -22.95 -21.70
CA THR A 57 -11.51 -21.80 -21.34
C THR A 57 -10.87 -21.17 -22.58
N ASN A 58 -10.24 -21.98 -23.43
CA ASN A 58 -9.61 -21.50 -24.66
C ASN A 58 -10.62 -20.93 -25.65
N THR A 59 -11.80 -21.55 -25.77
CA THR A 59 -12.89 -21.06 -26.62
C THR A 59 -13.37 -19.68 -26.17
N LEU A 60 -13.54 -19.45 -24.88
CA LEU A 60 -13.92 -18.15 -24.33
C LEU A 60 -12.85 -17.08 -24.61
N ILE A 61 -11.58 -17.42 -24.43
CA ILE A 61 -10.48 -16.48 -24.74
C ILE A 61 -10.45 -16.15 -26.23
N ALA A 62 -10.53 -17.16 -27.10
CA ALA A 62 -10.53 -17.01 -28.56
C ALA A 62 -11.73 -16.18 -29.06
N ALA A 63 -12.89 -16.29 -28.41
CA ALA A 63 -14.09 -15.49 -28.68
C ALA A 63 -13.97 -14.02 -28.17
N GLY A 64 -12.85 -13.64 -27.56
CA GLY A 64 -12.62 -12.26 -27.08
C GLY A 64 -13.31 -11.93 -25.76
N ASN A 65 -13.76 -12.95 -25.00
CA ASN A 65 -14.33 -12.69 -23.68
C ASN A 65 -13.27 -12.08 -22.75
N GLN A 66 -13.66 -11.03 -22.06
CA GLN A 66 -12.81 -10.43 -21.02
C GLN A 66 -12.67 -11.36 -19.84
N TYR A 67 -11.46 -11.39 -19.27
CA TYR A 67 -11.15 -12.19 -18.10
C TYR A 67 -10.17 -11.45 -17.18
N VAL A 68 -10.09 -11.93 -15.98
CA VAL A 68 -9.03 -11.54 -15.02
C VAL A 68 -8.23 -12.78 -14.65
N VAL A 69 -6.97 -12.58 -14.23
CA VAL A 69 -6.18 -13.64 -13.62
C VAL A 69 -6.15 -13.42 -12.12
N ARG A 70 -6.49 -14.46 -11.37
CA ARG A 70 -6.47 -14.45 -9.91
C ARG A 70 -5.36 -15.34 -9.38
N ILE A 71 -4.71 -14.91 -8.30
CA ILE A 71 -3.85 -15.80 -7.53
C ILE A 71 -4.67 -16.96 -6.97
N LYS A 72 -4.08 -18.16 -6.90
CA LYS A 72 -4.68 -19.30 -6.25
C LYS A 72 -4.05 -19.51 -4.87
N ILE A 73 -4.78 -19.14 -3.83
CA ILE A 73 -4.29 -19.24 -2.45
C ILE A 73 -4.82 -20.54 -1.84
N GLU A 74 -3.92 -21.40 -1.36
CA GLU A 74 -4.33 -22.58 -0.60
C GLU A 74 -4.61 -22.20 0.86
N PRO A 75 -5.71 -22.69 1.45
CA PRO A 75 -6.11 -22.34 2.81
C PRO A 75 -5.25 -23.05 3.88
N ASN A 76 -5.38 -22.62 5.12
CA ASN A 76 -4.79 -23.24 6.32
C ASN A 76 -3.25 -23.19 6.41
N GLU A 77 -2.61 -22.29 5.70
CA GLU A 77 -1.18 -22.00 5.84
C GLU A 77 -0.96 -20.75 6.68
N ASN A 78 -0.02 -20.79 7.62
CA ASN A 78 0.42 -19.62 8.34
C ASN A 78 1.53 -18.92 7.55
N ILE A 79 1.22 -17.72 7.05
CA ILE A 79 2.15 -16.89 6.30
C ILE A 79 2.81 -15.93 7.28
N VAL A 80 4.13 -16.00 7.34
CA VAL A 80 4.96 -15.15 8.22
C VAL A 80 5.44 -13.94 7.42
N VAL A 81 5.14 -12.75 7.91
CA VAL A 81 5.69 -11.48 7.43
C VAL A 81 6.64 -10.94 8.49
N ASN A 82 7.93 -10.93 8.19
CA ASN A 82 8.93 -10.30 9.06
C ASN A 82 9.00 -8.82 8.73
N ASP A 83 8.43 -7.99 9.59
CA ASP A 83 8.38 -6.55 9.43
C ASP A 83 9.39 -5.86 10.35
N LEU A 84 10.21 -4.96 9.79
CA LEU A 84 11.28 -4.29 10.53
C LEU A 84 10.77 -3.39 11.67
N ILE A 85 9.53 -2.92 11.57
CA ILE A 85 8.91 -2.04 12.58
C ILE A 85 7.96 -2.83 13.47
N ARG A 86 7.10 -3.68 12.86
CA ARG A 86 6.02 -4.41 13.56
C ARG A 86 6.52 -5.70 14.22
N GLY A 87 7.66 -6.22 13.78
CA GLY A 87 8.15 -7.55 14.13
C GLY A 87 7.47 -8.64 13.32
N GLU A 88 7.43 -9.85 13.84
CA GLU A 88 6.79 -10.98 13.19
C GLU A 88 5.26 -10.84 13.19
N VAL A 89 4.66 -10.86 12.00
CA VAL A 89 3.21 -10.85 11.81
C VAL A 89 2.81 -12.15 11.12
N ILE A 90 1.99 -12.96 11.76
CA ILE A 90 1.52 -14.25 11.25
C ILE A 90 0.06 -14.12 10.84
N ILE A 91 -0.25 -14.44 9.59
CA ILE A 91 -1.61 -14.42 9.05
C ILE A 91 -1.91 -15.77 8.42
N ASN A 92 -3.03 -16.38 8.81
CA ASN A 92 -3.48 -17.62 8.20
C ASN A 92 -4.08 -17.34 6.81
N SER A 93 -3.66 -18.10 5.80
CA SER A 93 -4.09 -17.92 4.41
C SER A 93 -5.60 -18.10 4.18
N SER A 94 -6.29 -18.75 5.09
CA SER A 94 -7.76 -18.93 5.01
C SER A 94 -8.57 -17.62 5.10
N VAL A 95 -7.95 -16.52 5.56
CA VAL A 95 -8.60 -15.20 5.58
C VAL A 95 -8.30 -14.35 4.34
N LEU A 96 -7.47 -14.87 3.42
CA LEU A 96 -7.07 -14.16 2.20
C LEU A 96 -7.99 -14.55 1.05
N ASP A 97 -8.36 -13.57 0.26
CA ASP A 97 -9.08 -13.78 -1.00
C ASP A 97 -8.12 -13.90 -2.19
N ASP A 98 -8.56 -14.63 -3.23
CA ASP A 98 -7.83 -14.79 -4.48
C ASP A 98 -7.82 -13.47 -5.27
N LYS A 99 -6.95 -12.56 -4.90
CA LYS A 99 -6.85 -11.22 -5.52
C LYS A 99 -6.62 -11.31 -7.02
N VAL A 100 -7.20 -10.35 -7.74
CA VAL A 100 -6.91 -10.16 -9.17
C VAL A 100 -5.48 -9.67 -9.33
N LEU A 101 -4.71 -10.34 -10.18
CA LEU A 101 -3.33 -9.99 -10.54
C LEU A 101 -3.25 -9.24 -11.88
N TYR A 102 -4.13 -9.59 -12.83
CA TYR A 102 -4.08 -9.08 -14.19
C TYR A 102 -5.50 -8.98 -14.78
N LYS A 103 -5.71 -8.01 -15.64
CA LYS A 103 -6.97 -7.79 -16.36
C LYS A 103 -6.73 -7.83 -17.88
N SER A 104 -7.47 -8.66 -18.60
CA SER A 104 -7.36 -8.75 -20.06
C SER A 104 -7.93 -7.53 -20.77
N ALA A 105 -8.89 -6.84 -20.18
CA ALA A 105 -9.60 -5.71 -20.79
C ALA A 105 -8.67 -4.53 -21.12
N ASP A 106 -7.77 -4.19 -20.22
CA ASP A 106 -6.78 -3.12 -20.35
C ASP A 106 -5.36 -3.63 -20.54
N GLN A 107 -5.17 -4.95 -20.46
CA GLN A 107 -3.88 -5.63 -20.52
C GLN A 107 -2.88 -5.15 -19.46
N LEU A 108 -3.40 -4.76 -18.30
CA LEU A 108 -2.61 -4.22 -17.19
C LEU A 108 -2.63 -5.14 -15.99
N PRO A 109 -1.52 -5.21 -15.24
CA PRO A 109 -1.48 -5.84 -13.93
C PRO A 109 -2.27 -4.99 -12.92
N THR A 110 -2.73 -5.61 -11.86
CA THR A 110 -3.16 -4.86 -10.68
C THR A 110 -1.94 -4.42 -9.87
N TYR A 111 -2.16 -3.52 -8.91
CA TYR A 111 -1.12 -3.05 -8.01
C TYR A 111 -0.31 -4.19 -7.38
N HIS A 112 -0.96 -5.24 -6.92
CA HIS A 112 -0.29 -6.37 -6.26
C HIS A 112 0.74 -7.07 -7.15
N MET A 113 0.40 -7.30 -8.41
CA MET A 113 1.31 -7.93 -9.36
C MET A 113 2.40 -6.97 -9.83
N ALA A 114 2.01 -5.73 -10.16
CA ALA A 114 2.95 -4.72 -10.63
C ALA A 114 4.02 -4.42 -9.59
N ASN A 115 3.61 -4.18 -8.33
CA ASN A 115 4.52 -3.88 -7.24
C ASN A 115 5.59 -4.98 -7.05
N ILE A 116 5.19 -6.26 -7.01
CA ILE A 116 6.13 -7.37 -6.81
C ILE A 116 7.12 -7.51 -7.98
N VAL A 117 6.63 -7.37 -9.21
CA VAL A 117 7.49 -7.47 -10.39
C VAL A 117 8.46 -6.30 -10.48
N ASP A 118 7.97 -5.09 -10.22
CA ASP A 118 8.80 -3.87 -10.27
C ASP A 118 9.86 -3.91 -9.16
N ASP A 119 9.47 -4.22 -7.93
CA ASP A 119 10.39 -4.32 -6.79
C ASP A 119 11.51 -5.35 -7.06
N HIS A 120 11.15 -6.51 -7.62
CA HIS A 120 12.12 -7.56 -7.96
C HIS A 120 13.08 -7.12 -9.08
N LEU A 121 12.53 -6.60 -10.20
CA LEU A 121 13.35 -6.21 -11.37
C LEU A 121 14.18 -4.95 -11.13
N MET A 122 13.75 -4.09 -10.22
CA MET A 122 14.49 -2.89 -9.82
C MET A 122 15.40 -3.13 -8.62
N GLU A 123 15.49 -4.38 -8.14
CA GLU A 123 16.35 -4.78 -7.01
C GLU A 123 16.07 -3.95 -5.73
N VAL A 124 14.77 -3.67 -5.46
CA VAL A 124 14.36 -2.97 -4.26
C VAL A 124 14.67 -3.82 -3.03
N THR A 125 15.46 -3.28 -2.11
CA THR A 125 15.89 -3.98 -0.89
C THR A 125 14.96 -3.80 0.30
N HIS A 126 14.24 -2.67 0.35
CA HIS A 126 13.34 -2.33 1.45
C HIS A 126 12.06 -1.70 0.92
N VAL A 127 10.91 -2.24 1.32
CA VAL A 127 9.59 -1.68 1.05
C VAL A 127 9.11 -0.97 2.31
N ILE A 128 9.22 0.37 2.30
CA ILE A 128 8.79 1.24 3.41
C ILE A 128 7.49 1.91 3.01
N ARG A 129 6.39 1.62 3.73
CA ARG A 129 5.06 2.14 3.38
C ARG A 129 4.16 2.24 4.60
N GLY A 130 3.00 2.88 4.47
CA GLY A 130 2.02 2.98 5.57
C GLY A 130 1.42 1.64 5.97
N GLU A 131 1.08 1.48 7.23
CA GLU A 131 0.54 0.23 7.80
C GLU A 131 -0.82 -0.20 7.21
N GLU A 132 -1.52 0.68 6.49
CA GLU A 132 -2.72 0.32 5.73
C GLU A 132 -2.47 -0.77 4.69
N TRP A 133 -1.21 -0.97 4.30
CA TRP A 133 -0.78 -2.02 3.37
C TRP A 133 -0.37 -3.32 4.06
N LEU A 134 -0.27 -3.35 5.38
CA LEU A 134 0.10 -4.55 6.13
C LEU A 134 -0.84 -5.74 5.86
N PRO A 135 -2.18 -5.57 5.72
CA PRO A 135 -3.06 -6.67 5.34
C PRO A 135 -2.75 -7.29 3.96
N SER A 136 -2.07 -6.56 3.07
CA SER A 136 -1.65 -7.07 1.76
C SER A 136 -0.27 -7.77 1.78
N ALA A 137 0.50 -7.59 2.84
CA ALA A 137 1.86 -8.14 2.91
C ALA A 137 1.91 -9.68 2.81
N PRO A 138 0.97 -10.47 3.41
CA PRO A 138 0.94 -11.92 3.21
C PRO A 138 0.76 -12.34 1.76
N LEU A 139 -0.09 -11.64 1.01
CA LEU A 139 -0.26 -11.86 -0.43
C LEU A 139 1.05 -11.59 -1.19
N HIS A 140 1.77 -10.54 -0.81
CA HIS A 140 3.05 -10.21 -1.43
C HIS A 140 4.10 -11.27 -1.14
N VAL A 141 4.20 -11.75 0.10
CA VAL A 141 5.08 -12.88 0.47
C VAL A 141 4.74 -14.14 -0.35
N LEU A 142 3.46 -14.46 -0.54
CA LEU A 142 3.03 -15.56 -1.39
C LEU A 142 3.48 -15.37 -2.85
N LEU A 143 3.32 -14.16 -3.41
CA LEU A 143 3.73 -13.87 -4.78
C LEU A 143 5.24 -14.02 -4.99
N TYR A 144 6.07 -13.50 -4.08
CA TYR A 144 7.52 -13.71 -4.11
C TYR A 144 7.86 -15.20 -4.10
N ARG A 145 7.22 -15.97 -3.23
CA ARG A 145 7.42 -17.42 -3.13
C ARG A 145 6.96 -18.15 -4.39
N TYR A 146 5.79 -17.83 -4.92
CA TYR A 146 5.21 -18.44 -6.11
C TYR A 146 6.00 -18.16 -7.40
N LEU A 147 6.66 -17.03 -7.46
CA LEU A 147 7.56 -16.66 -8.57
C LEU A 147 8.98 -17.20 -8.40
N GLY A 148 9.29 -17.83 -7.25
CA GLY A 148 10.63 -18.35 -6.96
C GLY A 148 11.64 -17.27 -6.53
N TRP A 149 11.16 -16.12 -6.01
CA TRP A 149 11.96 -14.95 -5.65
C TRP A 149 12.12 -14.76 -4.14
N THR A 150 12.01 -15.83 -3.37
CA THR A 150 12.11 -15.76 -1.90
C THR A 150 13.43 -15.13 -1.44
N ASP A 151 14.54 -15.47 -2.11
CA ASP A 151 15.88 -14.98 -1.75
C ASP A 151 16.11 -13.50 -2.11
N THR A 152 15.29 -12.94 -2.99
CA THR A 152 15.34 -11.54 -3.42
C THR A 152 14.18 -10.72 -2.89
N MET A 153 13.37 -11.30 -2.00
CA MET A 153 12.26 -10.60 -1.39
C MET A 153 12.77 -9.43 -0.52
N PRO A 154 12.27 -8.20 -0.71
CA PRO A 154 12.68 -7.06 0.08
C PRO A 154 12.27 -7.21 1.55
N ALA A 155 12.98 -6.54 2.43
CA ALA A 155 12.54 -6.34 3.80
C ALA A 155 11.34 -5.40 3.84
N PHE A 156 10.32 -5.72 4.64
CA PHE A 156 9.14 -4.86 4.80
C PHE A 156 9.24 -3.99 6.05
N ALA A 157 8.80 -2.75 5.95
CA ALA A 157 8.68 -1.83 7.06
C ALA A 157 7.37 -1.04 6.94
N HIS A 158 6.41 -1.35 7.81
CA HIS A 158 5.10 -0.69 7.80
C HIS A 158 5.06 0.43 8.84
N LEU A 159 5.15 1.68 8.35
CA LEU A 159 5.10 2.90 9.15
C LEU A 159 3.71 3.11 9.78
N PRO A 160 3.64 3.73 10.97
CA PRO A 160 2.38 4.01 11.63
C PRO A 160 1.53 4.99 10.82
N LEU A 161 0.20 4.90 10.98
CA LEU A 161 -0.73 5.87 10.39
C LEU A 161 -0.55 7.25 11.01
N LEU A 162 -0.70 8.27 10.19
CA LEU A 162 -0.97 9.63 10.69
C LEU A 162 -2.44 9.71 11.08
N LEU A 163 -2.67 10.03 12.34
CA LEU A 163 -4.01 10.13 12.92
C LEU A 163 -4.47 11.59 12.97
N LYS A 164 -5.77 11.79 12.93
CA LYS A 164 -6.38 13.12 13.15
C LYS A 164 -5.96 13.69 14.50
N PRO A 165 -5.88 15.03 14.62
CA PRO A 165 -5.62 15.69 15.90
C PRO A 165 -6.64 15.27 16.96
N GLU A 166 -7.90 15.13 16.55
CA GLU A 166 -9.01 14.69 17.40
C GLU A 166 -9.53 13.31 16.96
N GLY A 167 -9.81 12.44 17.93
CA GLY A 167 -10.25 11.07 17.69
C GLY A 167 -9.14 10.12 17.28
N ASN A 168 -9.50 8.97 16.71
CA ASN A 168 -8.58 7.87 16.34
C ASN A 168 -8.61 7.55 14.84
N GLY A 169 -9.20 8.40 14.01
CA GLY A 169 -9.29 8.17 12.57
C GLY A 169 -8.01 8.51 11.84
N LYS A 170 -7.72 7.83 10.72
CA LYS A 170 -6.64 8.17 9.80
C LYS A 170 -6.82 9.60 9.27
N LEU A 171 -5.75 10.38 9.28
CA LEU A 171 -5.71 11.70 8.66
C LEU A 171 -5.87 11.57 7.14
N SER A 172 -6.75 12.38 6.57
CA SER A 172 -6.98 12.45 5.12
C SER A 172 -6.68 13.84 4.57
N LYS A 173 -6.48 13.95 3.27
CA LYS A 173 -6.28 15.25 2.60
C LYS A 173 -7.42 16.23 2.86
N ARG A 174 -8.67 15.74 2.91
CA ARG A 174 -9.87 16.55 3.20
C ARG A 174 -9.89 17.12 4.63
N ASP A 175 -9.16 16.49 5.55
CA ASP A 175 -9.08 16.99 6.93
C ASP A 175 -8.26 18.28 7.00
N GLY A 176 -7.25 18.46 6.13
CA GLY A 176 -6.48 19.70 6.02
C GLY A 176 -7.36 20.89 5.71
N ASP A 177 -8.15 20.82 4.64
CA ASP A 177 -9.07 21.90 4.25
C ASP A 177 -10.10 22.18 5.35
N ARG A 178 -10.66 21.15 5.96
CA ARG A 178 -11.67 21.27 7.04
C ARG A 178 -11.10 21.87 8.33
N LEU A 179 -9.86 21.54 8.67
CA LEU A 179 -9.20 21.96 9.92
C LEU A 179 -8.28 23.17 9.74
N GLY A 180 -8.12 23.66 8.51
CA GLY A 180 -7.39 24.88 8.19
C GLY A 180 -5.88 24.76 8.25
N PHE A 181 -5.32 23.60 7.94
CA PHE A 181 -3.87 23.43 7.83
C PHE A 181 -3.45 22.94 6.44
N PRO A 182 -2.24 23.31 5.95
CA PRO A 182 -1.74 22.88 4.66
C PRO A 182 -1.52 21.37 4.61
N VAL A 183 -1.82 20.77 3.46
CA VAL A 183 -1.58 19.35 3.18
C VAL A 183 -0.44 19.16 2.17
N PHE A 184 -0.29 20.12 1.27
CA PHE A 184 0.71 20.08 0.21
C PHE A 184 1.92 20.96 0.55
N PRO A 185 3.13 20.64 0.04
CA PRO A 185 4.30 21.52 0.17
C PRO A 185 4.08 22.89 -0.46
N LEU A 186 3.40 22.93 -1.61
CA LEU A 186 3.06 24.11 -2.38
C LEU A 186 1.55 24.22 -2.55
N GLU A 187 1.04 25.42 -2.77
CA GLU A 187 -0.36 25.61 -3.18
C GLU A 187 -0.67 24.78 -4.41
N TRP A 188 -1.78 24.09 -4.37
CA TRP A 188 -2.23 23.25 -5.46
C TRP A 188 -3.66 23.61 -5.87
N LYS A 189 -3.84 23.84 -7.17
CA LYS A 189 -5.15 24.10 -7.76
C LYS A 189 -5.61 22.87 -8.51
N ASP A 190 -6.79 22.35 -8.14
CA ASP A 190 -7.39 21.20 -8.82
C ASP A 190 -7.70 21.56 -10.27
N PRO A 191 -7.18 20.81 -11.27
CA PRO A 191 -7.37 21.11 -12.69
C PRO A 191 -8.80 20.87 -13.17
N VAL A 192 -9.62 20.14 -12.42
CA VAL A 192 -11.00 19.79 -12.79
C VAL A 192 -11.99 20.68 -12.06
N SER A 193 -11.93 20.72 -10.71
CA SER A 193 -12.87 21.53 -9.91
C SER A 193 -12.47 23.01 -9.83
N GLY A 194 -11.18 23.32 -9.97
CA GLY A 194 -10.63 24.65 -9.76
C GLY A 194 -10.41 25.02 -8.29
N ASP A 195 -10.67 24.09 -7.37
CA ASP A 195 -10.46 24.30 -5.94
C ASP A 195 -8.98 24.50 -5.61
N ILE A 196 -8.70 25.38 -4.67
CA ILE A 196 -7.34 25.70 -4.24
C ILE A 196 -7.11 25.13 -2.84
N SER A 197 -6.09 24.27 -2.72
CA SER A 197 -5.57 23.81 -1.44
C SER A 197 -4.29 24.56 -1.09
N SER A 198 -4.24 25.14 0.11
CA SER A 198 -3.09 25.92 0.58
C SER A 198 -1.83 25.04 0.72
N GLY A 199 -0.68 25.62 0.39
CA GLY A 199 0.63 24.99 0.58
C GLY A 199 1.32 25.44 1.87
N TYR A 200 2.24 24.61 2.39
CA TYR A 200 3.07 24.98 3.53
C TYR A 200 3.91 26.25 3.23
N ARG A 201 4.49 26.33 2.03
CA ARG A 201 5.29 27.49 1.61
C ARG A 201 4.47 28.79 1.61
N GLU A 202 3.29 28.78 0.99
CA GLU A 202 2.39 29.94 0.90
C GLU A 202 1.81 30.30 2.27
N SER A 203 1.76 29.33 3.21
CA SER A 203 1.39 29.57 4.61
C SER A 203 2.56 30.04 5.49
N GLY A 204 3.73 30.31 4.90
CA GLY A 204 4.89 30.87 5.60
C GLY A 204 5.73 29.87 6.39
N TYR A 205 5.64 28.58 6.06
CA TYR A 205 6.50 27.57 6.68
C TYR A 205 7.84 27.47 5.97
N LEU A 206 8.90 27.36 6.77
CA LEU A 206 10.24 27.07 6.27
C LEU A 206 10.36 25.57 5.95
N PRO A 207 11.02 25.18 4.83
CA PRO A 207 11.17 23.78 4.44
C PRO A 207 11.80 22.93 5.55
N GLU A 208 12.83 23.44 6.22
CA GLU A 208 13.55 22.75 7.29
C GLU A 208 12.64 22.47 8.49
N ALA A 209 11.74 23.41 8.81
CA ALA A 209 10.76 23.23 9.89
C ALA A 209 9.74 22.14 9.56
N VAL A 210 9.23 22.13 8.33
CA VAL A 210 8.28 21.11 7.87
C VAL A 210 8.92 19.74 7.87
N VAL A 211 10.14 19.60 7.35
CA VAL A 211 10.87 18.33 7.34
C VAL A 211 11.09 17.82 8.76
N ASN A 212 11.56 18.65 9.67
CA ASN A 212 11.80 18.26 11.06
C ASN A 212 10.48 17.85 11.77
N PHE A 213 9.41 18.62 11.58
CA PHE A 213 8.10 18.28 12.13
C PHE A 213 7.60 16.93 11.61
N LEU A 214 7.66 16.71 10.29
CA LEU A 214 7.21 15.46 9.67
C LEU A 214 8.06 14.26 10.10
N ALA A 215 9.38 14.45 10.27
CA ALA A 215 10.26 13.37 10.70
C ALA A 215 9.87 12.81 12.08
N LEU A 216 9.41 13.66 13.00
CA LEU A 216 8.98 13.23 14.32
C LEU A 216 7.55 12.66 14.38
N LEU A 217 6.85 12.60 13.26
CA LEU A 217 5.55 11.93 13.18
C LEU A 217 5.74 10.41 13.03
N GLY A 218 5.87 9.72 14.14
CA GLY A 218 6.03 8.28 14.18
C GLY A 218 7.49 7.79 14.22
N TRP A 219 8.44 8.67 14.38
CA TRP A 219 9.84 8.36 14.62
C TRP A 219 10.39 9.28 15.74
N ASN A 220 11.48 8.86 16.42
CA ASN A 220 12.19 9.70 17.38
C ASN A 220 13.70 9.38 17.36
N PRO A 221 14.58 10.36 17.71
CA PRO A 221 16.02 10.16 17.68
C PRO A 221 16.58 9.32 18.84
N GLY A 222 15.74 8.81 19.73
CA GLY A 222 16.14 8.09 20.94
C GLY A 222 16.59 8.98 22.09
N ASN A 223 16.36 10.30 21.97
CA ASN A 223 16.64 11.29 23.01
C ASN A 223 15.56 12.40 22.99
N ASP A 224 15.69 13.42 23.84
CA ASP A 224 14.72 14.51 23.96
C ASP A 224 14.94 15.66 22.96
N GLN A 225 15.85 15.51 22.00
CA GLN A 225 16.11 16.53 20.98
C GLN A 225 14.96 16.59 19.97
N GLU A 226 14.29 17.73 19.87
CA GLU A 226 13.20 17.93 18.91
C GLU A 226 13.63 18.75 17.70
N ILE A 227 14.55 19.72 17.85
CA ILE A 227 15.02 20.53 16.73
C ILE A 227 16.28 19.92 16.13
N LEU A 228 16.11 19.38 14.92
CA LEU A 228 17.11 18.60 14.20
C LEU A 228 17.34 19.19 12.79
N THR A 229 18.59 19.45 12.47
CA THR A 229 18.97 19.77 11.09
C THR A 229 18.82 18.55 10.17
N MET A 230 18.81 18.77 8.85
CA MET A 230 18.77 17.66 7.88
C MET A 230 19.94 16.68 8.08
N ASP A 231 21.14 17.18 8.33
CA ASP A 231 22.34 16.35 8.54
C ASP A 231 22.22 15.50 9.82
N GLU A 232 21.64 16.07 10.89
CA GLU A 232 21.35 15.34 12.12
C GLU A 232 20.26 14.29 11.89
N LEU A 233 19.18 14.62 11.16
CA LEU A 233 18.12 13.67 10.78
C LEU A 233 18.69 12.49 9.99
N VAL A 234 19.52 12.76 8.97
CA VAL A 234 20.16 11.72 8.14
C VAL A 234 21.06 10.83 8.98
N LYS A 235 21.80 11.41 9.94
CA LYS A 235 22.72 10.66 10.82
C LYS A 235 22.01 9.81 11.86
N LEU A 236 20.89 10.30 12.39
CA LEU A 236 20.17 9.67 13.50
C LEU A 236 19.07 8.72 13.08
N PHE A 237 18.60 8.83 11.81
CA PHE A 237 17.48 8.03 11.34
C PHE A 237 17.80 6.54 11.36
N SER A 238 16.88 5.79 11.97
CA SER A 238 16.85 4.33 11.88
C SER A 238 15.41 3.81 11.95
N LEU A 239 15.14 2.67 11.34
CA LEU A 239 13.81 2.05 11.35
C LEU A 239 13.43 1.51 12.74
N GLU A 240 14.40 1.14 13.55
CA GLU A 240 14.19 0.65 14.92
C GLU A 240 13.57 1.69 15.84
N HIS A 241 13.77 2.97 15.54
CA HIS A 241 13.18 4.07 16.28
C HIS A 241 11.80 4.51 15.74
N CYS A 242 11.29 3.83 14.72
CA CYS A 242 9.91 4.06 14.27
C CYS A 242 8.90 3.50 15.26
N SER A 243 7.89 4.30 15.57
CA SER A 243 6.81 3.91 16.48
C SER A 243 5.93 2.82 15.85
N LYS A 244 5.43 1.91 16.67
CA LYS A 244 4.38 0.96 16.27
C LYS A 244 2.98 1.56 16.37
N SER A 245 2.82 2.66 17.10
CA SER A 245 1.54 3.32 17.31
C SER A 245 1.35 4.47 16.34
N GLY A 246 0.10 4.72 15.92
CA GLY A 246 -0.22 5.86 15.07
C GLY A 246 0.20 7.19 15.70
N ALA A 247 0.72 8.09 14.88
CA ALA A 247 1.17 9.41 15.30
C ALA A 247 0.05 10.45 15.07
N LYS A 248 -0.36 11.17 16.14
CA LYS A 248 -1.31 12.26 16.01
C LYS A 248 -0.67 13.45 15.32
N PHE A 249 -1.33 13.95 14.29
CA PHE A 249 -0.90 15.15 13.58
C PHE A 249 -1.31 16.39 14.38
N ASP A 250 -0.35 16.97 15.11
CA ASP A 250 -0.56 18.16 15.89
C ASP A 250 -0.10 19.38 15.09
N TYR A 251 -1.05 20.12 14.53
CA TYR A 251 -0.78 21.32 13.72
C TYR A 251 -0.18 22.46 14.54
N GLU A 252 -0.57 22.61 15.80
CA GLU A 252 0.01 23.64 16.68
C GLU A 252 1.50 23.35 16.96
N LYS A 253 1.84 22.08 17.11
CA LYS A 253 3.26 21.67 17.20
C LYS A 253 4.01 21.99 15.89
N GLY A 254 3.39 21.83 14.74
CA GLY A 254 3.94 22.24 13.44
C GLY A 254 4.25 23.75 13.39
N LYS A 255 3.35 24.59 13.89
CA LYS A 255 3.60 26.05 14.03
C LYS A 255 4.76 26.34 14.99
N TRP A 256 4.83 25.62 16.10
CA TRP A 256 5.92 25.75 17.06
C TRP A 256 7.28 25.44 16.40
N PHE A 257 7.38 24.36 15.64
CA PHE A 257 8.59 24.04 14.87
C PHE A 257 8.97 25.20 13.94
N ASN A 258 8.03 25.70 13.17
CA ASN A 258 8.29 26.80 12.23
C ASN A 258 8.79 28.04 12.97
N HIS A 259 8.19 28.38 14.10
CA HIS A 259 8.63 29.50 14.94
C HIS A 259 10.07 29.32 15.43
N GLN A 260 10.46 28.12 15.89
CA GLN A 260 11.83 27.84 16.34
C GLN A 260 12.87 28.04 15.23
N TYR A 261 12.53 27.63 14.01
CA TYR A 261 13.41 27.82 12.85
C TYR A 261 13.50 29.28 12.39
N ILE A 262 12.38 30.03 12.42
CA ILE A 262 12.38 31.46 12.10
C ILE A 262 13.25 32.25 13.08
N GLN A 263 13.15 31.94 14.37
CA GLN A 263 13.97 32.63 15.39
C GLN A 263 15.48 32.40 15.24
N LYS A 264 15.89 31.32 14.59
CA LYS A 264 17.30 31.01 14.33
C LYS A 264 17.85 31.62 13.06
N LYS A 265 16.98 32.18 12.20
CA LYS A 265 17.43 32.89 10.99
C LYS A 265 17.89 34.28 11.35
N ASP A 266 19.08 34.65 10.87
CA ASP A 266 19.57 36.03 10.95
C ASP A 266 18.63 36.95 10.19
N ASN A 267 18.38 38.14 10.72
CA ASN A 267 17.66 39.19 10.01
C ASN A 267 18.52 39.66 8.81
N ALA A 268 18.25 39.06 7.64
CA ALA A 268 18.87 39.51 6.38
C ALA A 268 18.05 40.61 5.72
#